data_dc09f2c0e8f0df2d1af397518750d055
#
_entry.id   dc09f2c0e8f0df2d1af397518750d055
#
_cell.length_a   1.000
_cell.length_b   1.000
_cell.length_c   1.000
_cell.angle_alpha   90.00
_cell.angle_beta   90.00
_cell.angle_gamma   90.00
#
_symmetry.space_group_name_H-M   'P 1'
#
loop_
_entity.id
_entity.type
_entity.pdbx_description
1 polymer ?
#
loop_
_entity_poly.entity_id
_entity_poly.type
_entity_poly.pdbx_seq_one_letter_code
_entity_poly.pdbx_strand_id
1 'polypeptide(L)'
;MKMTRRNFISASAATMLACGVSLSAHAAGSEAENNSLNFIADFFSDPSKPGTTQDATSCTAEKNAEWYSKLDFSDRQEFDNATRGLLDDQEGRVIYNDDGTTAWDLQSYGDLDRDAPDTVNPSLWRNTQLNAKAGLFEVCDGIYQVRSFDMANATFIRTNHGWIIFDVLMCKENMQAAKALMENRF
;
A
#
# COMPACT_ATOMS: atom_id res chain seq x y z
N MET A 1 17.70 22.11 12.53
CA MET A 1 17.16 22.43 11.18
C MET A 1 16.17 21.29 10.84
N LYS A 2 14.87 21.55 10.85
CA LYS A 2 13.88 20.51 10.50
C LYS A 2 13.89 20.33 8.98
N MET A 3 14.31 19.17 8.52
CA MET A 3 14.20 18.80 7.10
C MET A 3 12.73 18.63 6.74
N THR A 4 12.23 19.41 5.79
CA THR A 4 10.89 19.21 5.24
C THR A 4 10.94 18.11 4.18
N ARG A 5 9.81 17.43 3.89
CA ARG A 5 9.68 16.44 2.79
C ARG A 5 10.28 16.97 1.46
N ARG A 6 10.11 18.25 1.21
CA ARG A 6 10.62 18.93 0.02
C ARG A 6 12.15 18.90 -0.09
N ASN A 7 12.85 19.04 1.05
CA ASN A 7 14.31 19.01 1.08
C ASN A 7 14.86 17.59 0.95
N PHE A 8 14.11 16.58 1.40
CA PHE A 8 14.49 15.17 1.25
C PHE A 8 14.43 14.71 -0.21
N ILE A 9 13.36 15.09 -0.95
CA ILE A 9 13.21 14.73 -2.37
C ILE A 9 14.28 15.43 -3.22
N SER A 10 14.59 16.71 -2.96
CA SER A 10 15.64 17.43 -3.69
C SER A 10 17.04 16.90 -3.37
N ALA A 11 17.29 16.45 -2.13
CA ALA A 11 18.57 15.83 -1.77
C ALA A 11 18.74 14.45 -2.44
N SER A 12 17.69 13.67 -2.56
CA SER A 12 17.73 12.36 -3.23
C SER A 12 17.96 12.50 -4.73
N ALA A 13 17.36 13.49 -5.38
CA ALA A 13 17.58 13.76 -6.80
C ALA A 13 19.03 14.22 -7.06
N ALA A 14 19.60 15.08 -6.20
CA ALA A 14 20.98 15.50 -6.30
C ALA A 14 21.98 14.34 -6.07
N THR A 15 21.64 13.38 -5.20
CA THR A 15 22.48 12.21 -4.92
C THR A 15 22.49 11.23 -6.09
N MET A 16 21.38 11.06 -6.81
CA MET A 16 21.34 10.24 -8.02
C MET A 16 22.17 10.83 -9.17
N LEU A 17 22.24 12.17 -9.29
CA LEU A 17 23.14 12.81 -10.26
C LEU A 17 24.62 12.66 -9.88
N ALA A 18 24.94 12.56 -8.60
CA ALA A 18 26.32 12.41 -8.12
C ALA A 18 26.85 10.97 -8.20
N CYS A 19 25.98 9.96 -8.36
CA CYS A 19 26.37 8.55 -8.49
C CYS A 19 26.76 8.13 -9.91
N GLY A 20 27.22 9.06 -10.75
CA GLY A 20 28.01 8.74 -11.93
C GLY A 20 27.33 7.91 -13.01
N VAL A 21 26.01 8.01 -13.19
CA VAL A 21 25.41 7.63 -14.45
C VAL A 21 25.76 8.72 -15.46
N SER A 22 26.92 8.58 -16.10
CA SER A 22 27.27 9.41 -17.24
C SER A 22 26.29 9.10 -18.37
N LEU A 23 25.21 9.87 -18.46
CA LEU A 23 24.44 9.98 -19.68
C LEU A 23 25.38 10.63 -20.71
N SER A 24 26.09 9.78 -21.44
CA SER A 24 26.79 10.20 -22.64
C SER A 24 25.74 10.75 -23.59
N ALA A 25 25.63 12.07 -23.69
CA ALA A 25 24.81 12.72 -24.69
C ALA A 25 25.36 12.36 -26.05
N HIS A 26 24.94 11.27 -26.65
CA HIS A 26 25.03 11.05 -28.08
C HIS A 26 23.99 11.96 -28.73
N ALA A 27 24.45 13.01 -29.38
CA ALA A 27 23.60 13.87 -30.20
C ALA A 27 23.04 13.06 -31.37
N ALA A 28 21.92 12.48 -31.20
CA ALA A 28 20.92 11.96 -32.12
C ALA A 28 19.91 11.07 -31.34
N GLY A 29 19.39 11.56 -30.21
CA GLY A 29 18.27 10.93 -29.52
C GLY A 29 17.03 11.01 -30.39
N SER A 30 16.33 9.89 -30.57
CA SER A 30 15.02 9.88 -31.20
C SER A 30 14.04 10.75 -30.41
N GLU A 31 12.97 11.26 -31.05
CA GLU A 31 11.91 12.02 -30.36
C GLU A 31 11.34 11.29 -29.14
N ALA A 32 11.39 9.96 -29.13
CA ALA A 32 10.95 9.11 -28.02
C ALA A 32 11.86 9.24 -26.75
N GLU A 33 13.17 9.40 -26.91
CA GLU A 33 14.08 9.59 -25.76
C GLU A 33 13.95 11.00 -25.16
N ASN A 34 13.75 12.01 -26.01
CA ASN A 34 13.48 13.37 -25.53
C ASN A 34 12.14 13.46 -24.79
N ASN A 35 11.10 12.76 -25.25
CA ASN A 35 9.82 12.69 -24.54
C ASN A 35 9.93 12.00 -23.19
N SER A 36 10.73 10.94 -23.05
CA SER A 36 10.96 10.27 -21.78
C SER A 36 11.69 11.13 -20.75
N LEU A 37 12.67 11.91 -21.20
CA LEU A 37 13.42 12.83 -20.34
C LEU A 37 12.57 14.04 -19.91
N ASN A 38 11.75 14.55 -20.80
CA ASN A 38 10.79 15.62 -20.48
C ASN A 38 9.71 15.14 -19.50
N PHE A 39 9.20 13.92 -19.65
CA PHE A 39 8.27 13.32 -18.70
C PHE A 39 8.86 13.23 -17.28
N ILE A 40 10.12 12.77 -17.17
CA ILE A 40 10.81 12.70 -15.88
C ILE A 40 11.02 14.10 -15.30
N ALA A 41 11.41 15.09 -16.13
CA ALA A 41 11.60 16.46 -15.70
C ALA A 41 10.29 17.11 -15.23
N ASP A 42 9.19 16.89 -15.93
CA ASP A 42 7.85 17.37 -15.56
C ASP A 42 7.32 16.72 -14.28
N PHE A 43 7.56 15.41 -14.09
CA PHE A 43 7.17 14.69 -12.87
C PHE A 43 7.88 15.24 -11.62
N PHE A 44 9.15 15.66 -11.75
CA PHE A 44 9.92 16.23 -10.64
C PHE A 44 9.79 17.74 -10.50
N SER A 45 9.32 18.46 -11.53
CA SER A 45 9.29 19.93 -11.54
C SER A 45 8.05 20.52 -10.86
N ASP A 46 6.92 19.82 -10.83
CA ASP A 46 5.68 20.28 -10.19
C ASP A 46 5.02 19.19 -9.34
N PRO A 47 5.39 19.11 -8.05
CA PRO A 47 4.79 18.14 -7.14
C PRO A 47 3.31 18.40 -6.85
N SER A 48 2.74 19.52 -7.31
CA SER A 48 1.31 19.82 -7.19
C SER A 48 0.47 19.26 -8.33
N LYS A 49 1.12 18.85 -9.43
CA LYS A 49 0.43 18.13 -10.50
C LYS A 49 0.50 16.63 -10.21
N PRO A 50 -0.60 15.98 -9.85
CA PRO A 50 -0.64 14.52 -9.85
C PRO A 50 -0.22 14.07 -11.25
N GLY A 51 0.78 13.18 -11.33
CA GLY A 51 1.14 12.56 -12.59
C GLY A 51 -0.13 12.03 -13.24
N THR A 52 -0.39 12.38 -14.48
CA THR A 52 -1.54 11.83 -15.21
C THR A 52 -1.33 10.31 -15.30
N THR A 53 -2.27 9.54 -14.73
CA THR A 53 -2.29 8.10 -14.91
C THR A 53 -2.35 7.80 -16.40
N GLN A 54 -1.42 6.98 -16.87
CA GLN A 54 -1.38 6.56 -18.27
C GLN A 54 -1.85 5.12 -18.38
N ASP A 55 -2.47 4.79 -19.50
CA ASP A 55 -2.82 3.42 -19.83
C ASP A 55 -1.55 2.56 -19.99
N ALA A 56 -1.70 1.26 -19.81
CA ALA A 56 -0.61 0.32 -20.04
C ALA A 56 -0.18 0.35 -21.51
N THR A 57 1.12 0.32 -21.76
CA THR A 57 1.59 0.01 -23.12
C THR A 57 1.23 -1.43 -23.46
N SER A 58 1.16 -1.77 -24.77
CA SER A 58 0.90 -3.16 -25.22
C SER A 58 1.90 -4.14 -24.58
N CYS A 59 3.16 -3.78 -24.50
CA CYS A 59 4.20 -4.59 -23.87
C CYS A 59 3.91 -4.83 -22.37
N THR A 60 3.48 -3.80 -21.65
CA THR A 60 3.12 -3.94 -20.22
C THR A 60 1.90 -4.83 -20.04
N ALA A 61 0.85 -4.60 -20.82
CA ALA A 61 -0.38 -5.39 -20.78
C ALA A 61 -0.12 -6.87 -21.10
N GLU A 62 0.65 -7.16 -22.16
CA GLU A 62 1.04 -8.54 -22.51
C GLU A 62 1.84 -9.23 -21.40
N LYS A 63 2.82 -8.54 -20.81
CA LYS A 63 3.62 -9.08 -19.70
C LYS A 63 2.79 -9.36 -18.46
N ASN A 64 1.84 -8.51 -18.15
CA ASN A 64 0.92 -8.74 -17.04
C ASN A 64 -0.04 -9.90 -17.35
N ALA A 65 -0.58 -9.98 -18.56
CA ALA A 65 -1.48 -11.04 -18.99
C ALA A 65 -0.83 -12.43 -18.97
N GLU A 66 0.48 -12.56 -19.23
CA GLU A 66 1.20 -13.83 -19.15
C GLU A 66 1.02 -14.54 -17.79
N TRP A 67 0.83 -13.81 -16.70
CA TRP A 67 0.70 -14.37 -15.36
C TRP A 67 -0.57 -15.18 -15.16
N TYR A 68 -1.65 -14.89 -15.89
CA TYR A 68 -2.89 -15.67 -15.84
C TYR A 68 -2.70 -17.12 -16.35
N SER A 69 -1.69 -17.36 -17.18
CA SER A 69 -1.34 -18.72 -17.64
C SER A 69 -0.33 -19.44 -16.73
N LYS A 70 0.35 -18.70 -15.82
CA LYS A 70 1.41 -19.23 -14.95
C LYS A 70 0.92 -19.55 -13.54
N LEU A 71 -0.13 -18.87 -13.08
CA LEU A 71 -0.67 -19.02 -11.75
C LEU A 71 -2.16 -19.39 -11.80
N ASP A 72 -2.60 -20.19 -10.85
CA ASP A 72 -4.02 -20.55 -10.71
C ASP A 72 -4.77 -19.46 -9.93
N PHE A 73 -5.40 -18.55 -10.66
CA PHE A 73 -6.24 -17.50 -10.09
C PHE A 73 -7.64 -17.98 -9.72
N SER A 74 -8.02 -19.21 -10.06
CA SER A 74 -9.30 -19.82 -9.67
C SER A 74 -9.28 -20.34 -8.22
N ASP A 75 -8.08 -20.60 -7.67
CA ASP A 75 -7.94 -20.97 -6.26
C ASP A 75 -8.37 -19.83 -5.34
N ARG A 76 -9.37 -20.08 -4.49
CA ARG A 76 -9.93 -19.10 -3.54
C ARG A 76 -9.52 -19.35 -2.08
N GLN A 77 -8.68 -20.35 -1.82
CA GLN A 77 -8.31 -20.75 -0.46
C GLN A 77 -7.71 -19.58 0.35
N GLU A 78 -6.91 -18.72 -0.29
CA GLU A 78 -6.33 -17.57 0.40
C GLU A 78 -7.36 -16.50 0.78
N PHE A 79 -8.42 -16.35 0.00
CA PHE A 79 -9.53 -15.45 0.34
C PHE A 79 -10.31 -15.98 1.55
N ASP A 80 -10.55 -17.29 1.60
CA ASP A 80 -11.18 -17.93 2.77
C ASP A 80 -10.27 -17.81 4.00
N ASN A 81 -8.95 -17.96 3.82
CA ASN A 81 -7.97 -17.76 4.89
C ASN A 81 -7.92 -16.31 5.37
N ALA A 82 -7.98 -15.34 4.46
CA ALA A 82 -7.91 -13.92 4.78
C ALA A 82 -9.10 -13.44 5.63
N THR A 83 -10.28 -14.06 5.48
CA THR A 83 -11.49 -13.72 6.24
C THR A 83 -11.77 -14.66 7.42
N ARG A 84 -10.97 -15.72 7.57
CA ARG A 84 -11.15 -16.66 8.67
C ARG A 84 -10.99 -15.99 10.03
N GLY A 85 -11.97 -16.21 10.92
CA GLY A 85 -11.96 -15.65 12.27
C GLY A 85 -12.30 -14.16 12.34
N LEU A 86 -12.83 -13.56 11.28
CA LEU A 86 -13.28 -12.17 11.28
C LEU A 86 -14.40 -12.00 12.32
N LEU A 87 -14.19 -11.10 13.28
CA LEU A 87 -15.14 -10.77 14.36
C LEU A 87 -15.80 -9.41 14.16
N ASP A 88 -15.08 -8.47 13.56
CA ASP A 88 -15.54 -7.10 13.29
C ASP A 88 -14.89 -6.60 12.01
N ASP A 89 -15.72 -6.38 10.98
CA ASP A 89 -15.28 -5.93 9.67
C ASP A 89 -15.09 -4.41 9.67
N GLN A 90 -13.93 -3.97 9.20
CA GLN A 90 -13.54 -2.56 9.14
C GLN A 90 -13.06 -2.14 7.73
N GLU A 91 -13.48 -2.87 6.69
CA GLU A 91 -13.18 -2.48 5.30
C GLU A 91 -13.64 -1.03 5.04
N GLY A 92 -12.83 -0.27 4.30
CA GLY A 92 -13.12 1.13 3.98
C GLY A 92 -13.00 2.11 5.15
N ARG A 93 -12.48 1.70 6.31
CA ARG A 93 -12.29 2.61 7.44
C ARG A 93 -11.25 3.68 7.15
N VAL A 94 -11.54 4.90 7.61
CA VAL A 94 -10.58 6.01 7.67
C VAL A 94 -10.27 6.32 9.13
N ILE A 95 -8.99 6.44 9.46
CA ILE A 95 -8.50 6.83 10.79
C ILE A 95 -7.92 8.23 10.67
N TYR A 96 -8.31 9.12 11.58
CA TYR A 96 -7.92 10.53 11.57
C TYR A 96 -6.99 10.86 12.72
N ASN A 97 -6.09 11.81 12.48
CA ASN A 97 -5.28 12.47 13.49
C ASN A 97 -6.15 13.44 14.33
N ASP A 98 -5.64 13.85 15.49
CA ASP A 98 -6.32 14.78 16.37
C ASP A 98 -6.61 16.16 15.70
N ASP A 99 -5.85 16.53 14.67
CA ASP A 99 -6.03 17.75 13.87
C ASP A 99 -7.00 17.58 12.69
N GLY A 100 -7.61 16.41 12.53
CA GLY A 100 -8.54 16.08 11.46
C GLY A 100 -7.90 15.66 10.15
N THR A 101 -6.58 15.62 10.05
CA THR A 101 -5.89 15.05 8.89
C THR A 101 -5.96 13.52 8.92
N THR A 102 -5.81 12.87 7.77
CA THR A 102 -5.87 11.41 7.67
C THR A 102 -4.60 10.77 8.22
N ALA A 103 -4.73 9.86 9.18
CA ALA A 103 -3.67 9.01 9.66
C ALA A 103 -3.54 7.75 8.79
N TRP A 104 -4.67 7.09 8.48
CA TRP A 104 -4.74 5.90 7.65
C TRP A 104 -6.06 5.85 6.88
N ASP A 105 -6.03 5.48 5.60
CA ASP A 105 -7.19 5.51 4.72
C ASP A 105 -7.30 4.21 3.91
N LEU A 106 -8.19 3.31 4.35
CA LEU A 106 -8.52 2.09 3.61
C LEU A 106 -9.53 2.36 2.48
N GLN A 107 -10.26 3.48 2.52
CA GLN A 107 -11.21 3.85 1.48
C GLN A 107 -10.48 4.23 0.18
N SER A 108 -9.24 4.73 0.28
CA SER A 108 -8.40 5.10 -0.87
C SER A 108 -8.02 3.92 -1.76
N TYR A 109 -8.14 2.67 -1.29
CA TYR A 109 -7.95 1.48 -2.13
C TYR A 109 -9.02 1.34 -3.22
N GLY A 110 -10.19 2.00 -3.04
CA GLY A 110 -11.28 1.96 -3.99
C GLY A 110 -11.89 0.57 -4.14
N ASP A 111 -12.50 0.32 -5.31
CA ASP A 111 -13.09 -0.97 -5.64
C ASP A 111 -12.00 -1.95 -6.08
N LEU A 112 -11.69 -2.89 -5.21
CA LEU A 112 -10.75 -3.99 -5.45
C LEU A 112 -11.45 -5.27 -5.95
N ASP A 113 -12.78 -5.37 -5.87
CA ASP A 113 -13.54 -6.56 -6.28
C ASP A 113 -13.77 -6.60 -7.80
N ARG A 114 -12.69 -6.48 -8.53
CA ARG A 114 -12.62 -6.49 -9.99
C ARG A 114 -11.33 -7.12 -10.47
N ASP A 115 -11.24 -7.40 -11.77
CA ASP A 115 -10.01 -7.88 -12.40
C ASP A 115 -8.88 -6.85 -12.31
N ALA A 116 -7.64 -7.34 -12.30
CA ALA A 116 -6.47 -6.48 -12.32
C ALA A 116 -6.47 -5.61 -13.60
N PRO A 117 -6.24 -4.30 -13.46
CA PRO A 117 -6.04 -3.46 -14.64
C PRO A 117 -4.73 -3.85 -15.36
N ASP A 118 -4.66 -3.61 -16.67
CA ASP A 118 -3.51 -3.98 -17.50
C ASP A 118 -2.18 -3.37 -17.03
N THR A 119 -2.24 -2.29 -16.24
CA THR A 119 -1.09 -1.62 -15.64
C THR A 119 -0.52 -2.36 -14.42
N VAL A 120 -1.22 -3.35 -13.88
CA VAL A 120 -0.86 -4.03 -12.62
C VAL A 120 -0.69 -5.53 -12.85
N ASN A 121 0.36 -6.11 -12.28
CA ASN A 121 0.53 -7.56 -12.27
C ASN A 121 -0.64 -8.22 -11.51
N PRO A 122 -1.34 -9.21 -12.08
CA PRO A 122 -2.51 -9.81 -11.45
C PRO A 122 -2.22 -10.50 -10.12
N SER A 123 -1.00 -11.02 -9.91
CA SER A 123 -0.64 -11.58 -8.61
C SER A 123 -0.49 -10.50 -7.53
N LEU A 124 0.02 -9.32 -7.91
CA LEU A 124 0.09 -8.17 -7.00
C LEU A 124 -1.31 -7.63 -6.70
N TRP A 125 -2.19 -7.59 -7.70
CA TRP A 125 -3.59 -7.20 -7.52
C TRP A 125 -4.30 -8.12 -6.52
N ARG A 126 -4.18 -9.44 -6.72
CA ARG A 126 -4.70 -10.45 -5.79
C ARG A 126 -4.15 -10.25 -4.36
N ASN A 127 -2.85 -10.01 -4.22
CA ASN A 127 -2.25 -9.75 -2.92
C ASN A 127 -2.83 -8.47 -2.27
N THR A 128 -3.09 -7.44 -3.06
CA THR A 128 -3.75 -6.21 -2.56
C THR A 128 -5.17 -6.49 -2.09
N GLN A 129 -5.96 -7.27 -2.82
CA GLN A 129 -7.31 -7.70 -2.41
C GLN A 129 -7.29 -8.44 -1.07
N LEU A 130 -6.30 -9.31 -0.84
CA LEU A 130 -6.14 -10.05 0.42
C LEU A 130 -5.73 -9.12 1.57
N ASN A 131 -4.80 -8.21 1.33
CA ASN A 131 -4.29 -7.28 2.32
C ASN A 131 -5.31 -6.18 2.70
N ALA A 132 -6.30 -5.93 1.85
CA ALA A 132 -7.36 -4.97 2.14
C ALA A 132 -8.38 -5.48 3.15
N LYS A 133 -8.36 -6.79 3.50
CA LYS A 133 -9.26 -7.36 4.52
C LYS A 133 -8.88 -6.83 5.90
N ALA A 134 -9.64 -5.82 6.34
CA ALA A 134 -9.37 -5.04 7.54
C ALA A 134 -10.35 -5.39 8.66
N GLY A 135 -9.88 -5.39 9.89
CA GLY A 135 -10.76 -5.59 11.04
C GLY A 135 -10.12 -6.33 12.21
N LEU A 136 -10.98 -6.81 13.09
CA LEU A 136 -10.61 -7.64 14.23
C LEU A 136 -10.83 -9.12 13.92
N PHE A 137 -9.79 -9.91 14.11
CA PHE A 137 -9.81 -11.35 13.85
C PHE A 137 -9.45 -12.15 15.10
N GLU A 138 -10.13 -13.26 15.31
CA GLU A 138 -9.69 -14.31 16.22
C GLU A 138 -8.77 -15.27 15.47
N VAL A 139 -7.49 -15.30 15.84
CA VAL A 139 -6.49 -16.19 15.25
C VAL A 139 -6.64 -17.61 15.78
N CYS A 140 -6.76 -17.72 17.09
CA CYS A 140 -7.11 -18.92 17.85
C CYS A 140 -7.61 -18.48 19.24
N ASP A 141 -8.08 -19.42 20.06
CA ASP A 141 -8.59 -19.11 21.39
C ASP A 141 -7.60 -18.24 22.20
N GLY A 142 -8.06 -17.08 22.61
CA GLY A 142 -7.28 -16.09 23.40
C GLY A 142 -6.27 -15.27 22.61
N ILE A 143 -6.15 -15.44 21.29
CA ILE A 143 -5.26 -14.63 20.44
C ILE A 143 -6.06 -13.92 19.37
N TYR A 144 -5.99 -12.60 19.37
CA TYR A 144 -6.73 -11.73 18.45
C TYR A 144 -5.76 -10.83 17.69
N GLN A 145 -6.15 -10.43 16.48
CA GLN A 145 -5.31 -9.59 15.62
C GLN A 145 -6.18 -8.51 14.97
N VAL A 146 -5.74 -7.26 15.07
CA VAL A 146 -6.26 -6.17 14.26
C VAL A 146 -5.38 -6.04 13.03
N ARG A 147 -5.99 -6.18 11.86
CA ARG A 147 -5.32 -6.20 10.55
C ARG A 147 -5.66 -4.98 9.73
N SER A 148 -4.71 -4.56 8.91
CA SER A 148 -4.83 -3.50 7.90
C SER A 148 -5.10 -2.09 8.47
N PHE A 149 -4.90 -1.86 9.76
CA PHE A 149 -4.94 -0.51 10.33
C PHE A 149 -3.64 0.26 10.12
N ASP A 150 -2.66 -0.41 9.49
CA ASP A 150 -1.38 0.14 9.10
C ASP A 150 -0.61 -0.94 8.28
N MET A 151 0.67 -0.75 8.02
CA MET A 151 1.49 -1.76 7.31
C MET A 151 1.80 -2.99 8.18
N ALA A 152 1.60 -2.89 9.50
CA ALA A 152 1.75 -3.97 10.47
C ALA A 152 0.37 -4.42 11.00
N ASN A 153 0.37 -5.52 11.77
CA ASN A 153 -0.82 -6.03 12.44
C ASN A 153 -0.59 -6.00 13.96
N ALA A 154 -1.53 -5.45 14.72
CA ALA A 154 -1.48 -5.51 16.17
C ALA A 154 -2.06 -6.82 16.68
N THR A 155 -1.28 -7.58 17.44
CA THR A 155 -1.72 -8.87 18.01
C THR A 155 -1.91 -8.76 19.51
N PHE A 156 -3.06 -9.21 19.99
CA PHE A 156 -3.48 -9.18 21.38
C PHE A 156 -3.61 -10.60 21.91
N ILE A 157 -2.88 -10.93 22.98
CA ILE A 157 -2.94 -12.22 23.65
C ILE A 157 -3.60 -12.04 25.00
N ARG A 158 -4.73 -12.74 25.22
CA ARG A 158 -5.43 -12.73 26.50
C ARG A 158 -4.63 -13.48 27.56
N THR A 159 -4.53 -12.90 28.73
CA THR A 159 -3.96 -13.54 29.93
C THR A 159 -4.94 -13.50 31.08
N ASN A 160 -4.63 -14.15 32.19
CA ASN A 160 -5.47 -14.13 33.40
C ASN A 160 -5.57 -12.74 34.06
N HIS A 161 -4.70 -11.80 33.70
CA HIS A 161 -4.61 -10.49 34.36
C HIS A 161 -4.65 -9.31 33.39
N GLY A 162 -4.84 -9.55 32.09
CA GLY A 162 -4.87 -8.50 31.07
C GLY A 162 -4.43 -9.00 29.69
N TRP A 163 -3.79 -8.14 28.94
CA TRP A 163 -3.39 -8.41 27.57
C TRP A 163 -1.89 -8.23 27.39
N ILE A 164 -1.27 -9.11 26.61
CA ILE A 164 0.05 -8.90 26.02
C ILE A 164 -0.17 -8.43 24.60
N ILE A 165 0.49 -7.35 24.19
CA ILE A 165 0.37 -6.76 22.86
C ILE A 165 1.68 -6.95 22.11
N PHE A 166 1.59 -7.55 20.92
CA PHE A 166 2.70 -7.63 19.98
C PHE A 166 2.44 -6.69 18.83
N ASP A 167 3.39 -5.78 18.59
CA ASP A 167 3.33 -4.68 17.67
C ASP A 167 2.26 -3.63 18.06
N VAL A 168 2.69 -2.38 18.10
CA VAL A 168 1.84 -1.25 18.51
C VAL A 168 1.54 -0.32 17.34
N LEU A 169 1.72 -0.80 16.11
CA LEU A 169 1.52 -0.07 14.87
C LEU A 169 2.45 1.16 14.74
N MET A 170 2.36 1.89 13.63
CA MET A 170 3.29 2.97 13.32
C MET A 170 2.93 4.31 13.98
N CYS A 171 1.67 4.52 14.32
CA CYS A 171 1.23 5.77 14.96
C CYS A 171 0.20 5.53 16.08
N LYS A 172 0.07 6.52 16.93
CA LYS A 172 -0.83 6.53 18.10
C LYS A 172 -2.29 6.31 17.68
N GLU A 173 -2.72 6.98 16.63
CA GLU A 173 -4.10 7.00 16.17
C GLU A 173 -4.54 5.62 15.68
N ASN A 174 -3.68 4.94 14.92
CA ASN A 174 -3.95 3.58 14.43
C ASN A 174 -4.03 2.60 15.60
N MET A 175 -3.12 2.71 16.58
CA MET A 175 -3.16 1.85 17.76
C MET A 175 -4.34 2.15 18.68
N GLN A 176 -4.74 3.40 18.82
CA GLN A 176 -5.95 3.76 19.56
C GLN A 176 -7.22 3.19 18.89
N ALA A 177 -7.28 3.23 17.57
CA ALA A 177 -8.38 2.63 16.82
C ALA A 177 -8.41 1.11 16.98
N ALA A 178 -7.25 0.43 16.93
CA ALA A 178 -7.13 -1.00 17.18
C ALA A 178 -7.54 -1.38 18.62
N LYS A 179 -7.08 -0.59 19.60
CA LYS A 179 -7.45 -0.78 21.01
C LYS A 179 -8.96 -0.62 21.21
N ALA A 180 -9.58 0.37 20.59
CA ALA A 180 -11.02 0.60 20.68
C ALA A 180 -11.84 -0.60 20.17
N LEU A 181 -11.41 -1.27 19.09
CA LEU A 181 -12.08 -2.50 18.65
C LEU A 181 -12.00 -3.61 19.72
N MET A 182 -10.85 -3.76 20.35
CA MET A 182 -10.67 -4.73 21.42
C MET A 182 -11.54 -4.41 22.63
N GLU A 183 -11.59 -3.15 23.07
CA GLU A 183 -12.38 -2.69 24.23
C GLU A 183 -13.89 -2.80 23.97
N ASN A 184 -14.34 -2.58 22.74
CA ASN A 184 -15.75 -2.73 22.38
C ASN A 184 -16.19 -4.21 22.34
N ARG A 185 -15.25 -5.12 22.09
CA ARG A 185 -15.55 -6.55 21.98
C ARG A 185 -15.41 -7.29 23.30
N PHE A 186 -14.47 -6.90 24.17
CA PHE A 186 -14.06 -7.62 25.38
C PHE A 186 -14.06 -6.74 26.63
#